data_1bbe130a114d1ef8a404d1974819beb4
#
_entry.id   1bbe130a114d1ef8a404d1974819beb4
#
_cell.length_a   1.000
_cell.length_b   1.000
_cell.length_c   1.000
_cell.angle_alpha   90.00
_cell.angle_beta   90.00
_cell.angle_gamma   90.00
#
_symmetry.space_group_name_H-M   'P 1'
#
loop_
_entity.id
_entity.type
_entity.pdbx_description
1 polymer ?
#
loop_
_entity_poly.entity_id
_entity_poly.type
_entity_poly.pdbx_seq_one_letter_code
_entity_poly.pdbx_strand_id
1 'polypeptide(L)'
;MKLASLSICLLALLPAAAAQSPSSVRVNAQRIHEHLSALSKFGANPEGGVSRVAYSDADLQGRNYAISLMKKAGLDVHIDAAGNIVGTRAGSDASLKPLLIGSHLDSVPMGGNYDGDVGSLSAIEVAQTLKEKQIALRHPLEVIIFQNEEGGTVGSQALGEGLDEKHLNLVSNSGKTIREGTHIVGGDPDRLVSARRQPGSIAGYFELHIEQGGTLEREKTNIGVVEGIVGILHSDVTIEGFANHAGTTPMDQRHDALLSAARLIEKVNQIVTGVPGRQVGTVGWIKVEPGAYNVIPGKVVVGLELRDLDEKKFVGLFEQIRAAAEDLGKLNQTRFSFTDPVISHPALTDKGFQKLIDDTARSLGFSTKVMPSGAGHDAQEIARIGPVGMIFIPSIGGISHSPKEFSRPQDVENGANVLLQTVLAFDKK
;
A
#
# COMPACT_ATOMS: atom_id res chain seq x y z
N MET A 1 -57.68 -20.01 63.83
CA MET A 1 -56.46 -20.49 63.21
C MET A 1 -56.37 -19.90 61.84
N LYS A 2 -55.47 -18.87 61.62
CA LYS A 2 -55.21 -18.24 60.30
C LYS A 2 -53.87 -18.73 59.89
N LEU A 3 -53.81 -19.50 58.80
CA LEU A 3 -52.54 -19.86 58.09
C LEU A 3 -52.06 -18.67 57.31
N ALA A 4 -50.87 -18.24 57.59
CA ALA A 4 -50.13 -17.23 56.79
C ALA A 4 -49.28 -17.94 55.71
N SER A 5 -49.59 -17.68 54.44
CA SER A 5 -48.81 -18.16 53.31
C SER A 5 -47.57 -17.27 53.14
N LEU A 6 -46.41 -17.91 53.28
CA LEU A 6 -45.09 -17.25 53.01
C LEU A 6 -44.75 -17.45 51.54
N SER A 7 -44.80 -16.36 50.72
CA SER A 7 -44.35 -16.38 49.35
C SER A 7 -42.85 -16.11 49.31
N ILE A 8 -42.06 -17.13 48.94
CA ILE A 8 -40.61 -16.97 48.68
C ILE A 8 -40.42 -16.47 47.24
N CYS A 9 -40.02 -15.20 47.10
CA CYS A 9 -39.56 -14.66 45.84
C CYS A 9 -38.14 -15.16 45.57
N LEU A 10 -37.99 -16.06 44.61
CA LEU A 10 -36.69 -16.50 44.11
C LEU A 10 -36.17 -15.42 43.15
N LEU A 11 -35.22 -14.55 43.59
CA LEU A 11 -34.47 -13.67 42.71
C LEU A 11 -33.47 -14.53 41.94
N ALA A 12 -33.72 -14.72 40.64
CA ALA A 12 -32.73 -15.30 39.73
C ALA A 12 -31.61 -14.28 39.49
N LEU A 13 -30.46 -14.50 40.10
CA LEU A 13 -29.24 -13.82 39.78
C LEU A 13 -28.78 -14.29 38.40
N LEU A 14 -28.99 -13.46 37.35
CA LEU A 14 -28.33 -13.62 36.07
C LEU A 14 -26.84 -13.36 36.27
N PRO A 15 -25.93 -14.25 35.82
CA PRO A 15 -24.52 -13.98 35.90
C PRO A 15 -24.20 -12.77 35.02
N ALA A 16 -23.66 -11.72 35.62
CA ALA A 16 -23.08 -10.60 34.88
C ALA A 16 -21.95 -11.16 34.03
N ALA A 17 -22.07 -11.10 32.72
CA ALA A 17 -20.99 -11.43 31.82
C ALA A 17 -19.81 -10.49 32.17
N ALA A 18 -18.74 -11.06 32.71
CA ALA A 18 -17.52 -10.32 33.00
C ALA A 18 -16.99 -9.72 31.69
N ALA A 19 -17.03 -8.41 31.57
CA ALA A 19 -16.43 -7.72 30.43
C ALA A 19 -14.92 -8.09 30.38
N GLN A 20 -14.52 -8.80 29.30
CA GLN A 20 -13.12 -9.16 29.12
C GLN A 20 -12.27 -7.90 29.01
N SER A 21 -11.11 -7.86 29.69
CA SER A 21 -10.19 -6.75 29.51
C SER A 21 -9.78 -6.67 28.03
N PRO A 22 -9.73 -5.47 27.42
CA PRO A 22 -9.42 -5.32 26.00
C PRO A 22 -8.11 -6.02 25.59
N SER A 23 -7.12 -6.09 26.45
CA SER A 23 -5.84 -6.79 26.19
C SER A 23 -5.98 -8.32 26.07
N SER A 24 -7.12 -8.91 26.47
CA SER A 24 -7.37 -10.35 26.34
C SER A 24 -8.07 -10.76 25.04
N VAL A 25 -8.62 -9.82 24.30
CA VAL A 25 -9.31 -10.10 23.03
C VAL A 25 -8.27 -10.33 21.92
N ARG A 26 -8.43 -11.40 21.18
CA ARG A 26 -7.57 -11.77 20.04
C ARG A 26 -8.41 -12.08 18.81
N VAL A 27 -7.82 -11.87 17.63
CA VAL A 27 -8.35 -12.35 16.36
C VAL A 27 -8.34 -13.86 16.28
N ASN A 28 -9.13 -14.42 15.37
CA ASN A 28 -9.04 -15.83 15.03
C ASN A 28 -8.02 -16.00 13.88
N ALA A 29 -6.77 -16.31 14.22
CA ALA A 29 -5.67 -16.47 13.28
C ALA A 29 -5.94 -17.58 12.25
N GLN A 30 -6.53 -18.71 12.69
CA GLN A 30 -6.87 -19.81 11.79
C GLN A 30 -7.85 -19.35 10.70
N ARG A 31 -8.83 -18.54 11.05
CA ARG A 31 -9.81 -18.01 10.10
C ARG A 31 -9.17 -17.06 9.09
N ILE A 32 -8.19 -16.22 9.49
CA ILE A 32 -7.44 -15.38 8.56
C ILE A 32 -6.69 -16.24 7.54
N HIS A 33 -6.01 -17.30 7.99
CA HIS A 33 -5.29 -18.22 7.10
C HIS A 33 -6.20 -18.97 6.15
N GLU A 34 -7.36 -19.42 6.62
CA GLU A 34 -8.36 -20.05 5.78
C GLU A 34 -8.87 -19.10 4.70
N HIS A 35 -9.06 -17.83 5.03
CA HIS A 35 -9.50 -16.81 4.08
C HIS A 35 -8.39 -16.42 3.09
N LEU A 36 -7.13 -16.28 3.51
CA LEU A 36 -5.98 -16.09 2.62
C LEU A 36 -5.87 -17.26 1.63
N SER A 37 -5.94 -18.50 2.14
CA SER A 37 -5.92 -19.71 1.30
C SER A 37 -7.11 -19.82 0.35
N ALA A 38 -8.28 -19.33 0.72
CA ALA A 38 -9.46 -19.32 -0.15
C ALA A 38 -9.33 -18.24 -1.23
N LEU A 39 -8.87 -17.03 -0.83
CA LEU A 39 -8.69 -15.89 -1.72
C LEU A 39 -7.61 -16.17 -2.78
N SER A 40 -6.53 -16.87 -2.41
CA SER A 40 -5.43 -17.23 -3.33
C SER A 40 -5.85 -18.13 -4.51
N LYS A 41 -7.05 -18.70 -4.47
CA LYS A 41 -7.59 -19.50 -5.59
C LYS A 41 -8.10 -18.63 -6.74
N PHE A 42 -8.47 -17.38 -6.45
CA PHE A 42 -8.93 -16.45 -7.49
C PHE A 42 -7.73 -15.81 -8.17
N GLY A 43 -7.51 -16.18 -9.42
CA GLY A 43 -6.36 -15.77 -10.20
C GLY A 43 -5.09 -16.61 -9.96
N ALA A 44 -5.21 -17.78 -9.34
CA ALA A 44 -4.08 -18.67 -9.09
C ALA A 44 -3.31 -19.01 -10.38
N ASN A 45 -1.98 -18.85 -10.34
CA ASN A 45 -1.11 -19.19 -11.46
C ASN A 45 -0.60 -20.63 -11.32
N PRO A 46 -0.36 -21.35 -12.45
CA PRO A 46 0.16 -22.71 -12.42
C PRO A 46 1.50 -22.85 -11.68
N GLU A 47 2.32 -21.80 -11.73
CA GLU A 47 3.66 -21.74 -11.11
C GLU A 47 3.64 -21.19 -9.68
N GLY A 48 2.46 -20.98 -9.11
CA GLY A 48 2.25 -20.36 -7.80
C GLY A 48 1.97 -18.86 -7.88
N GLY A 49 1.58 -18.27 -6.75
CA GLY A 49 1.13 -16.87 -6.69
C GLY A 49 -0.18 -16.64 -7.44
N VAL A 50 -0.54 -15.38 -7.60
CA VAL A 50 -1.81 -14.96 -8.23
C VAL A 50 -1.59 -13.89 -9.29
N SER A 51 -2.52 -13.83 -10.25
CA SER A 51 -2.74 -12.72 -11.16
C SER A 51 -4.19 -12.24 -11.00
N ARG A 52 -4.49 -11.67 -9.84
CA ARG A 52 -5.79 -11.04 -9.54
C ARG A 52 -5.71 -9.54 -9.85
N VAL A 53 -5.30 -9.24 -11.08
CA VAL A 53 -5.16 -7.86 -11.50
C VAL A 53 -6.51 -7.15 -11.49
N ALA A 54 -6.52 -5.89 -11.08
CA ALA A 54 -7.72 -5.08 -10.99
C ALA A 54 -8.59 -5.16 -12.24
N TYR A 55 -9.90 -5.27 -12.05
CA TYR A 55 -10.93 -5.35 -13.11
C TYR A 55 -10.94 -6.66 -13.92
N SER A 56 -10.15 -7.66 -13.55
CA SER A 56 -10.21 -8.99 -14.13
C SER A 56 -11.37 -9.82 -13.52
N ASP A 57 -11.71 -10.95 -14.15
CA ASP A 57 -12.69 -11.89 -13.58
C ASP A 57 -12.22 -12.46 -12.24
N ALA A 58 -10.91 -12.64 -12.09
CA ALA A 58 -10.31 -13.08 -10.82
C ALA A 58 -10.50 -12.02 -9.71
N ASP A 59 -10.32 -10.74 -10.03
CA ASP A 59 -10.58 -9.64 -9.11
C ASP A 59 -12.05 -9.61 -8.70
N LEU A 60 -12.99 -9.69 -9.66
CA LEU A 60 -14.43 -9.75 -9.36
C LEU A 60 -14.79 -10.91 -8.44
N GLN A 61 -14.20 -12.10 -8.63
CA GLN A 61 -14.41 -13.25 -7.76
C GLN A 61 -13.86 -13.01 -6.35
N GLY A 62 -12.64 -12.48 -6.23
CA GLY A 62 -12.02 -12.12 -4.97
C GLY A 62 -12.82 -11.06 -4.20
N ARG A 63 -13.27 -10.01 -4.88
CA ARG A 63 -14.14 -8.97 -4.34
C ARG A 63 -15.47 -9.52 -3.81
N ASN A 64 -16.14 -10.37 -4.60
CA ASN A 64 -17.38 -11.02 -4.19
C ASN A 64 -17.17 -11.90 -2.96
N TYR A 65 -16.06 -12.61 -2.87
CA TYR A 65 -15.68 -13.37 -1.71
C TYR A 65 -15.53 -12.47 -0.48
N ALA A 66 -14.76 -11.40 -0.57
CA ALA A 66 -14.58 -10.43 0.51
C ALA A 66 -15.89 -9.78 0.95
N ILE A 67 -16.78 -9.37 0.03
CA ILE A 67 -18.12 -8.87 0.33
C ILE A 67 -18.91 -9.89 1.17
N SER A 68 -18.80 -11.18 0.84
CA SER A 68 -19.48 -12.23 1.60
C SER A 68 -18.98 -12.34 3.04
N LEU A 69 -17.65 -12.16 3.24
CA LEU A 69 -17.03 -12.16 4.57
C LEU A 69 -17.41 -10.91 5.37
N MET A 70 -17.40 -9.73 4.75
CA MET A 70 -17.81 -8.48 5.38
C MET A 70 -19.25 -8.54 5.87
N LYS A 71 -20.18 -9.09 5.05
CA LYS A 71 -21.57 -9.33 5.46
C LYS A 71 -21.68 -10.32 6.63
N LYS A 72 -20.89 -11.40 6.63
CA LYS A 72 -20.80 -12.33 7.78
C LYS A 72 -20.30 -11.64 9.03
N ALA A 73 -19.34 -10.72 8.90
CA ALA A 73 -18.82 -9.89 10.00
C ALA A 73 -19.87 -8.88 10.51
N GLY A 74 -21.03 -8.77 9.88
CA GLY A 74 -22.14 -7.90 10.30
C GLY A 74 -21.98 -6.46 9.85
N LEU A 75 -21.21 -6.24 8.79
CA LEU A 75 -21.06 -4.94 8.15
C LEU A 75 -22.21 -4.72 7.15
N ASP A 76 -22.68 -3.48 7.06
CA ASP A 76 -23.51 -3.01 5.95
C ASP A 76 -22.58 -2.66 4.77
N VAL A 77 -22.69 -3.41 3.67
CA VAL A 77 -21.71 -3.39 2.58
C VAL A 77 -22.28 -2.76 1.34
N HIS A 78 -21.57 -1.77 0.80
CA HIS A 78 -21.88 -1.17 -0.49
C HIS A 78 -20.58 -0.97 -1.31
N ILE A 79 -20.74 -0.70 -2.59
CA ILE A 79 -19.66 -0.26 -3.47
C ILE A 79 -19.85 1.23 -3.70
N ASP A 80 -18.77 2.03 -3.47
CA ASP A 80 -18.82 3.46 -3.72
C ASP A 80 -18.66 3.81 -5.22
N ALA A 81 -18.78 5.08 -5.57
CA ALA A 81 -18.67 5.51 -6.95
C ALA A 81 -17.27 5.26 -7.56
N ALA A 82 -16.22 5.19 -6.74
CA ALA A 82 -14.88 4.84 -7.19
C ALA A 82 -14.66 3.34 -7.37
N GLY A 83 -15.63 2.51 -6.97
CA GLY A 83 -15.52 1.06 -7.02
C GLY A 83 -14.92 0.43 -5.77
N ASN A 84 -14.64 1.18 -4.70
CA ASN A 84 -14.19 0.62 -3.43
C ASN A 84 -15.31 -0.17 -2.75
N ILE A 85 -14.97 -1.26 -2.06
CA ILE A 85 -15.93 -1.98 -1.21
C ILE A 85 -15.88 -1.34 0.18
N VAL A 86 -17.00 -0.80 0.64
CA VAL A 86 -17.12 -0.15 1.94
C VAL A 86 -18.10 -0.91 2.80
N GLY A 87 -17.66 -1.43 3.93
CA GLY A 87 -18.50 -2.10 4.93
C GLY A 87 -18.55 -1.27 6.20
N THR A 88 -19.74 -0.87 6.60
CA THR A 88 -19.94 0.02 7.74
C THR A 88 -20.56 -0.71 8.94
N ARG A 89 -20.17 -0.30 10.14
CA ARG A 89 -20.79 -0.68 11.40
C ARG A 89 -20.98 0.57 12.25
N ALA A 90 -22.18 0.78 12.73
CA ALA A 90 -22.50 1.91 13.58
C ALA A 90 -21.69 1.88 14.89
N GLY A 91 -21.23 3.04 15.32
CA GLY A 91 -20.70 3.27 16.66
C GLY A 91 -21.82 3.54 17.66
N SER A 92 -21.47 3.55 18.95
CA SER A 92 -22.42 3.94 20.01
C SER A 92 -22.64 5.46 20.10
N ASP A 93 -21.75 6.24 19.47
CA ASP A 93 -21.83 7.71 19.37
C ASP A 93 -21.80 8.14 17.89
N ALA A 94 -22.99 8.43 17.36
CA ALA A 94 -23.13 8.83 15.95
C ALA A 94 -22.56 10.22 15.64
N SER A 95 -22.15 11.02 16.65
CA SER A 95 -21.50 12.31 16.46
C SER A 95 -20.01 12.20 16.15
N LEU A 96 -19.40 11.06 16.44
CA LEU A 96 -18.00 10.77 16.16
C LEU A 96 -17.77 10.45 14.68
N LYS A 97 -16.62 10.89 14.17
CA LYS A 97 -16.19 10.56 12.80
C LYS A 97 -15.87 9.07 12.69
N PRO A 98 -16.04 8.44 11.51
CA PRO A 98 -15.71 7.03 11.32
C PRO A 98 -14.19 6.78 11.46
N LEU A 99 -13.86 5.65 12.07
CA LEU A 99 -12.53 5.05 12.05
C LEU A 99 -12.48 4.07 10.89
N LEU A 100 -11.49 4.22 10.01
CA LEU A 100 -11.30 3.37 8.84
C LEU A 100 -10.19 2.35 9.10
N ILE A 101 -10.37 1.12 8.62
CA ILE A 101 -9.35 0.07 8.52
C ILE A 101 -9.50 -0.64 7.18
N GLY A 102 -8.41 -1.07 6.57
CA GLY A 102 -8.49 -1.80 5.30
C GLY A 102 -7.17 -1.86 4.56
N SER A 103 -7.23 -2.23 3.30
CA SER A 103 -6.18 -2.28 2.30
C SER A 103 -6.80 -2.62 0.94
N HIS A 104 -6.09 -3.30 0.02
CA HIS A 104 -6.56 -3.73 -1.29
C HIS A 104 -6.64 -5.26 -1.42
N LEU A 105 -7.14 -5.76 -2.57
CA LEU A 105 -7.18 -7.18 -2.93
C LEU A 105 -6.62 -7.46 -4.31
N ASP A 106 -6.48 -6.46 -5.16
CA ASP A 106 -5.85 -6.63 -6.46
C ASP A 106 -4.34 -6.89 -6.31
N SER A 107 -3.77 -7.58 -7.27
CA SER A 107 -2.35 -7.92 -7.32
C SER A 107 -1.72 -7.46 -8.62
N VAL A 108 -0.39 -7.34 -8.64
CA VAL A 108 0.37 -7.31 -9.90
C VAL A 108 0.21 -8.65 -10.65
N PRO A 109 0.45 -8.69 -11.98
CA PRO A 109 0.60 -9.96 -12.70
C PRO A 109 1.71 -10.81 -12.07
N MET A 110 1.45 -12.11 -11.88
CA MET A 110 2.39 -13.04 -11.23
C MET A 110 2.79 -12.61 -9.81
N GLY A 111 1.89 -11.96 -9.08
CA GLY A 111 2.08 -11.48 -7.72
C GLY A 111 2.02 -12.57 -6.66
N GLY A 112 2.11 -12.13 -5.39
CA GLY A 112 1.99 -12.99 -4.22
C GLY A 112 0.56 -13.15 -3.71
N ASN A 113 0.42 -13.72 -2.52
CA ASN A 113 -0.87 -14.00 -1.87
C ASN A 113 -1.04 -13.25 -0.54
N TYR A 114 -0.20 -12.26 -0.26
CA TYR A 114 -0.14 -11.56 1.03
C TYR A 114 -0.26 -10.04 0.87
N ASP A 115 0.30 -9.51 -0.22
CA ASP A 115 0.27 -8.10 -0.57
C ASP A 115 -1.18 -7.60 -0.67
N GLY A 116 -1.54 -6.57 0.11
CA GLY A 116 -2.91 -6.09 0.28
C GLY A 116 -3.86 -7.07 0.98
N ASP A 117 -3.82 -8.35 0.60
CA ASP A 117 -4.71 -9.41 1.09
C ASP A 117 -4.66 -9.54 2.62
N VAL A 118 -3.46 -9.48 3.20
CA VAL A 118 -3.28 -9.55 4.67
C VAL A 118 -4.01 -8.41 5.37
N GLY A 119 -3.87 -7.18 4.88
CA GLY A 119 -4.52 -6.01 5.47
C GLY A 119 -6.04 -6.09 5.35
N SER A 120 -6.54 -6.37 4.16
CA SER A 120 -7.97 -6.48 3.87
C SER A 120 -8.66 -7.57 4.68
N LEU A 121 -8.10 -8.78 4.70
CA LEU A 121 -8.68 -9.90 5.44
C LEU A 121 -8.54 -9.73 6.96
N SER A 122 -7.45 -9.12 7.44
CA SER A 122 -7.30 -8.78 8.86
C SER A 122 -8.29 -7.71 9.31
N ALA A 123 -8.58 -6.70 8.47
CA ALA A 123 -9.60 -5.69 8.76
C ALA A 123 -11.01 -6.32 8.87
N ILE A 124 -11.35 -7.25 7.98
CA ILE A 124 -12.60 -8.02 8.07
C ILE A 124 -12.63 -8.86 9.34
N GLU A 125 -11.51 -9.52 9.69
CA GLU A 125 -11.41 -10.32 10.92
C GLU A 125 -11.55 -9.48 12.18
N VAL A 126 -11.00 -8.26 12.20
CA VAL A 126 -11.23 -7.30 13.30
C VAL A 126 -12.73 -7.06 13.48
N ALA A 127 -13.46 -6.74 12.40
CA ALA A 127 -14.91 -6.53 12.46
C ALA A 127 -15.66 -7.79 12.93
N GLN A 128 -15.26 -8.97 12.45
CA GLN A 128 -15.84 -10.26 12.87
C GLN A 128 -15.59 -10.53 14.36
N THR A 129 -14.37 -10.30 14.84
CA THR A 129 -14.01 -10.47 16.25
C THR A 129 -14.81 -9.52 17.14
N LEU A 130 -14.94 -8.24 16.77
CA LEU A 130 -15.75 -7.27 17.50
C LEU A 130 -17.21 -7.71 17.59
N LYS A 131 -17.77 -8.28 16.52
CA LYS A 131 -19.13 -8.83 16.50
C LYS A 131 -19.26 -10.03 17.45
N GLU A 132 -18.38 -11.01 17.34
CA GLU A 132 -18.42 -12.25 18.14
C GLU A 132 -18.24 -11.99 19.64
N LYS A 133 -17.38 -11.00 19.97
CA LYS A 133 -17.14 -10.59 21.36
C LYS A 133 -18.15 -9.55 21.87
N GLN A 134 -19.13 -9.16 21.05
CA GLN A 134 -20.16 -8.16 21.37
C GLN A 134 -19.56 -6.83 21.85
N ILE A 135 -18.42 -6.44 21.24
CA ILE A 135 -17.75 -5.16 21.53
C ILE A 135 -18.34 -4.08 20.64
N ALA A 136 -18.95 -3.08 21.25
CA ALA A 136 -19.39 -1.86 20.58
C ALA A 136 -18.24 -0.82 20.68
N LEU A 137 -17.84 -0.26 19.53
CA LEU A 137 -16.97 0.89 19.50
C LEU A 137 -17.81 2.16 19.70
N ARG A 138 -17.18 3.23 20.18
CA ARG A 138 -17.79 4.56 20.21
C ARG A 138 -17.90 5.13 18.81
N HIS A 139 -16.78 5.06 18.05
CA HIS A 139 -16.71 5.49 16.66
C HIS A 139 -17.45 4.52 15.72
N PRO A 140 -18.13 5.01 14.68
CA PRO A 140 -18.46 4.18 13.54
C PRO A 140 -17.19 3.53 12.99
N LEU A 141 -17.26 2.25 12.60
CA LEU A 141 -16.15 1.54 11.96
C LEU A 141 -16.47 1.35 10.48
N GLU A 142 -15.52 1.70 9.63
CA GLU A 142 -15.56 1.38 8.21
C GLU A 142 -14.41 0.43 7.87
N VAL A 143 -14.75 -0.75 7.33
CA VAL A 143 -13.79 -1.62 6.66
C VAL A 143 -13.82 -1.27 5.18
N ILE A 144 -12.70 -0.82 4.62
CA ILE A 144 -12.62 -0.41 3.22
C ILE A 144 -11.61 -1.28 2.48
N ILE A 145 -12.02 -1.75 1.28
CA ILE A 145 -11.15 -2.45 0.35
C ILE A 145 -11.06 -1.59 -0.90
N PHE A 146 -9.89 -1.01 -1.10
CA PHE A 146 -9.64 -0.15 -2.24
C PHE A 146 -9.53 -0.96 -3.52
N GLN A 147 -9.92 -0.36 -4.62
CA GLN A 147 -9.79 -0.98 -5.93
C GLN A 147 -8.56 -0.45 -6.66
N ASN A 148 -7.89 -1.32 -7.40
CA ASN A 148 -6.77 -1.00 -8.28
C ASN A 148 -5.66 -0.18 -7.58
N GLU A 149 -5.21 -0.66 -6.43
CA GLU A 149 -4.08 -0.08 -5.72
C GLU A 149 -2.80 -0.26 -6.51
N GLU A 150 -2.55 -1.48 -7.01
CA GLU A 150 -1.39 -1.88 -7.80
C GLU A 150 -1.30 -1.18 -9.19
N GLY A 151 -2.39 -0.59 -9.61
CA GLY A 151 -2.46 0.23 -10.83
C GLY A 151 -2.37 1.74 -10.57
N GLY A 152 -1.93 2.16 -9.38
CA GLY A 152 -1.69 3.55 -9.01
C GLY A 152 -2.69 4.10 -7.98
N THR A 153 -3.03 3.32 -6.96
CA THR A 153 -3.86 3.73 -5.80
C THR A 153 -5.22 4.36 -6.20
N VAL A 154 -5.81 3.88 -7.31
CA VAL A 154 -6.95 4.53 -7.98
C VAL A 154 -8.14 4.73 -7.05
N GLY A 155 -8.48 3.70 -6.27
CA GLY A 155 -9.62 3.74 -5.36
C GLY A 155 -9.46 4.73 -4.22
N SER A 156 -8.31 4.76 -3.60
CA SER A 156 -7.99 5.67 -2.50
C SER A 156 -7.76 7.10 -2.99
N GLN A 157 -7.11 7.28 -4.14
CA GLN A 157 -6.94 8.59 -4.77
C GLN A 157 -8.29 9.25 -5.07
N ALA A 158 -9.27 8.48 -5.54
CA ALA A 158 -10.61 8.99 -5.80
C ALA A 158 -11.29 9.56 -4.54
N LEU A 159 -11.00 9.00 -3.35
CA LEU A 159 -11.55 9.50 -2.09
C LEU A 159 -10.88 10.81 -1.64
N GLY A 160 -9.60 10.98 -1.91
CA GLY A 160 -8.81 12.16 -1.49
C GLY A 160 -8.81 13.26 -2.54
N GLU A 161 -7.93 13.15 -3.50
CA GLU A 161 -7.69 14.16 -4.53
C GLU A 161 -8.76 14.15 -5.63
N GLY A 162 -9.27 12.96 -5.95
CA GLY A 162 -10.15 12.72 -7.09
C GLY A 162 -9.37 12.25 -8.32
N LEU A 163 -10.11 11.78 -9.31
CA LEU A 163 -9.57 11.34 -10.59
C LEU A 163 -10.08 12.26 -11.69
N ASP A 164 -9.19 12.68 -12.60
CA ASP A 164 -9.55 13.43 -13.80
C ASP A 164 -9.74 12.51 -15.02
N GLU A 165 -10.16 13.09 -16.14
CA GLU A 165 -10.36 12.36 -17.39
C GLU A 165 -9.08 11.67 -17.90
N LYS A 166 -7.90 12.24 -17.64
CA LYS A 166 -6.64 11.63 -18.03
C LYS A 166 -6.41 10.33 -17.26
N HIS A 167 -6.65 10.33 -15.95
CA HIS A 167 -6.57 9.12 -15.13
C HIS A 167 -7.58 8.07 -15.57
N LEU A 168 -8.84 8.46 -15.84
CA LEU A 168 -9.89 7.52 -16.24
C LEU A 168 -9.61 6.83 -17.59
N ASN A 169 -8.81 7.45 -18.45
CA ASN A 169 -8.43 6.89 -19.76
C ASN A 169 -7.14 6.05 -19.71
N LEU A 170 -6.44 5.97 -18.57
CA LEU A 170 -5.30 5.06 -18.43
C LEU A 170 -5.76 3.60 -18.53
N VAL A 171 -4.94 2.79 -19.20
CA VAL A 171 -5.20 1.35 -19.37
C VAL A 171 -4.54 0.58 -18.23
N SER A 172 -5.33 -0.20 -17.50
CA SER A 172 -4.87 -1.07 -16.42
C SER A 172 -4.19 -2.34 -16.95
N ASN A 173 -3.57 -3.10 -16.04
CA ASN A 173 -2.97 -4.40 -16.36
C ASN A 173 -3.97 -5.44 -16.90
N SER A 174 -5.28 -5.24 -16.73
CA SER A 174 -6.31 -6.08 -17.34
C SER A 174 -6.63 -5.72 -18.80
N GLY A 175 -6.00 -4.70 -19.36
CA GLY A 175 -6.27 -4.18 -20.70
C GLY A 175 -7.53 -3.29 -20.79
N LYS A 176 -8.21 -3.05 -19.68
CA LYS A 176 -9.36 -2.14 -19.60
C LYS A 176 -8.91 -0.76 -19.13
N THR A 177 -9.58 0.28 -19.59
CA THR A 177 -9.39 1.62 -19.02
C THR A 177 -9.89 1.66 -17.57
N ILE A 178 -9.38 2.59 -16.77
CA ILE A 178 -9.86 2.80 -15.39
C ILE A 178 -11.36 3.09 -15.38
N ARG A 179 -11.87 3.86 -16.35
CA ARG A 179 -13.31 4.11 -16.51
C ARG A 179 -14.12 2.82 -16.69
N GLU A 180 -13.72 1.98 -17.66
CA GLU A 180 -14.39 0.69 -17.90
C GLU A 180 -14.29 -0.23 -16.68
N GLY A 181 -13.10 -0.29 -16.06
CA GLY A 181 -12.86 -1.10 -14.88
C GLY A 181 -13.71 -0.69 -13.69
N THR A 182 -13.83 0.61 -13.42
CA THR A 182 -14.67 1.15 -12.34
C THR A 182 -16.14 0.74 -12.53
N HIS A 183 -16.68 0.79 -13.76
CA HIS A 183 -18.03 0.27 -14.05
C HIS A 183 -18.13 -1.24 -13.78
N ILE A 184 -17.15 -2.01 -14.23
CA ILE A 184 -17.13 -3.48 -14.06
C ILE A 184 -17.19 -3.89 -12.59
N VAL A 185 -16.49 -3.18 -11.72
CA VAL A 185 -16.49 -3.48 -10.28
C VAL A 185 -17.68 -2.89 -9.53
N GLY A 186 -18.62 -2.26 -10.23
CA GLY A 186 -19.87 -1.74 -9.67
C GLY A 186 -19.82 -0.29 -9.22
N GLY A 187 -18.74 0.44 -9.53
CA GLY A 187 -18.64 1.89 -9.34
C GLY A 187 -19.36 2.69 -10.42
N ASP A 188 -19.27 4.01 -10.31
CA ASP A 188 -19.87 4.96 -11.25
C ASP A 188 -18.87 6.09 -11.56
N PRO A 189 -18.06 5.93 -12.63
CA PRO A 189 -17.00 6.90 -12.96
C PRO A 189 -17.54 8.28 -13.36
N ASP A 190 -18.84 8.40 -13.68
CA ASP A 190 -19.46 9.70 -13.97
C ASP A 190 -19.89 10.43 -12.69
N ARG A 191 -19.84 9.74 -11.52
CA ARG A 191 -20.21 10.26 -10.21
C ARG A 191 -19.09 10.19 -9.18
N LEU A 192 -17.84 10.14 -9.58
CA LEU A 192 -16.67 10.03 -8.67
C LEU A 192 -16.65 11.11 -7.58
N VAL A 193 -17.17 12.29 -7.86
CA VAL A 193 -17.30 13.37 -6.86
C VAL A 193 -18.10 12.91 -5.63
N SER A 194 -19.05 11.95 -5.79
CA SER A 194 -19.82 11.41 -4.67
C SER A 194 -19.04 10.47 -3.75
N ALA A 195 -17.91 9.91 -4.22
CA ALA A 195 -17.00 9.12 -3.39
C ALA A 195 -16.02 10.00 -2.60
N ARG A 196 -15.82 11.25 -3.06
CA ARG A 196 -14.82 12.17 -2.50
C ARG A 196 -15.14 12.52 -1.06
N ARG A 197 -14.14 12.44 -0.19
CA ARG A 197 -14.22 12.78 1.23
C ARG A 197 -13.52 14.10 1.51
N GLN A 198 -14.07 14.88 2.40
CA GLN A 198 -13.47 16.16 2.81
C GLN A 198 -12.31 15.93 3.79
N PRO A 199 -11.26 16.76 3.76
CA PRO A 199 -10.22 16.76 4.79
C PRO A 199 -10.85 16.85 6.19
N GLY A 200 -10.37 15.99 7.10
CA GLY A 200 -10.90 15.91 8.46
C GLY A 200 -12.25 15.19 8.59
N SER A 201 -12.74 14.49 7.57
CA SER A 201 -14.00 13.74 7.63
C SER A 201 -13.91 12.39 8.34
N ILE A 202 -12.71 11.88 8.55
CA ILE A 202 -12.45 10.60 9.25
C ILE A 202 -11.75 10.85 10.60
N ALA A 203 -11.95 9.96 11.56
CA ALA A 203 -11.21 9.97 12.83
C ALA A 203 -9.77 9.48 12.63
N GLY A 204 -9.57 8.57 11.70
CA GLY A 204 -8.28 8.04 11.28
C GLY A 204 -8.42 6.82 10.41
N TYR A 205 -7.29 6.38 9.86
CA TYR A 205 -7.16 5.16 9.06
C TYR A 205 -5.98 4.33 9.54
N PHE A 206 -6.18 3.04 9.73
CA PHE A 206 -5.11 2.09 10.01
C PHE A 206 -5.05 1.01 8.95
N GLU A 207 -3.85 0.77 8.42
CA GLU A 207 -3.56 -0.25 7.44
C GLU A 207 -2.52 -1.24 7.96
N LEU A 208 -2.86 -2.53 7.93
CA LEU A 208 -1.90 -3.61 8.12
C LEU A 208 -1.39 -4.06 6.76
N HIS A 209 -0.08 -4.23 6.62
CA HIS A 209 0.53 -4.64 5.37
C HIS A 209 1.77 -5.51 5.60
N ILE A 210 2.21 -6.23 4.59
CA ILE A 210 3.54 -6.84 4.60
C ILE A 210 4.61 -5.77 4.37
N GLU A 211 5.85 -5.97 4.85
CA GLU A 211 6.95 -5.02 4.66
C GLU A 211 7.35 -4.84 3.19
N GLN A 212 7.14 -5.85 2.36
CA GLN A 212 7.66 -5.96 0.99
C GLN A 212 9.20 -5.87 0.90
N GLY A 213 9.86 -5.81 2.04
CA GLY A 213 11.30 -5.73 2.24
C GLY A 213 11.78 -6.71 3.31
N GLY A 214 13.10 -6.89 3.43
CA GLY A 214 13.68 -7.90 4.33
C GLY A 214 14.24 -7.35 5.64
N THR A 215 13.86 -6.14 6.06
CA THR A 215 14.45 -5.52 7.24
C THR A 215 13.94 -6.15 8.53
N LEU A 216 12.64 -6.33 8.66
CA LEU A 216 12.02 -6.92 9.86
C LEU A 216 12.47 -8.37 10.05
N GLU A 217 12.52 -9.16 8.97
CA GLU A 217 13.00 -10.54 9.03
C GLU A 217 14.48 -10.61 9.47
N ARG A 218 15.35 -9.84 8.81
CA ARG A 218 16.79 -9.80 9.10
C ARG A 218 17.06 -9.38 10.54
N GLU A 219 16.31 -8.41 11.06
CA GLU A 219 16.47 -7.88 12.42
C GLU A 219 15.66 -8.66 13.45
N LYS A 220 14.91 -9.68 13.04
CA LYS A 220 14.02 -10.49 13.91
C LYS A 220 13.03 -9.62 14.68
N THR A 221 12.50 -8.59 14.03
CA THR A 221 11.53 -7.67 14.61
C THR A 221 10.12 -8.08 14.17
N ASN A 222 9.18 -8.10 15.13
CA ASN A 222 7.83 -8.59 14.86
C ASN A 222 6.98 -7.59 14.07
N ILE A 223 7.09 -6.29 14.40
CA ILE A 223 6.20 -5.25 13.92
C ILE A 223 7.00 -4.04 13.43
N GLY A 224 6.72 -3.60 12.20
CA GLY A 224 7.14 -2.31 11.71
C GLY A 224 6.08 -1.24 12.03
N VAL A 225 6.51 -0.15 12.63
CA VAL A 225 5.70 1.05 12.80
C VAL A 225 6.08 2.01 11.69
N VAL A 226 5.20 2.17 10.71
CA VAL A 226 5.52 2.97 9.54
C VAL A 226 5.48 4.45 9.88
N GLU A 227 6.58 5.16 9.64
CA GLU A 227 6.69 6.61 9.91
C GLU A 227 6.23 7.49 8.75
N GLY A 228 6.10 6.88 7.56
CA GLY A 228 5.62 7.54 6.36
C GLY A 228 5.85 6.66 5.13
N ILE A 229 5.18 7.01 4.05
CA ILE A 229 5.26 6.40 2.74
C ILE A 229 6.10 7.33 1.87
N VAL A 230 7.14 6.80 1.21
CA VAL A 230 8.05 7.62 0.40
C VAL A 230 7.34 8.27 -0.78
N GLY A 231 7.78 9.46 -1.12
CA GLY A 231 7.49 10.05 -2.42
C GLY A 231 8.38 9.43 -3.49
N ILE A 232 7.93 9.49 -4.73
CA ILE A 232 8.60 8.92 -5.89
C ILE A 232 8.70 10.00 -6.97
N LEU A 233 9.90 10.16 -7.54
CA LEU A 233 10.13 10.99 -8.72
C LEU A 233 10.60 10.09 -9.86
N HIS A 234 9.89 10.14 -10.99
CA HIS A 234 10.27 9.48 -12.23
C HIS A 234 10.63 10.51 -13.32
N SER A 235 11.67 10.24 -14.09
CA SER A 235 11.99 10.99 -15.29
C SER A 235 12.75 10.11 -16.29
N ASP A 236 12.39 10.20 -17.56
CA ASP A 236 13.16 9.58 -18.64
C ASP A 236 14.28 10.54 -19.08
N VAL A 237 15.47 10.00 -19.23
CA VAL A 237 16.63 10.74 -19.67
C VAL A 237 17.05 10.26 -21.06
N THR A 238 16.91 11.13 -22.05
CA THR A 238 17.39 10.89 -23.41
C THR A 238 18.80 11.44 -23.56
N ILE A 239 19.70 10.60 -24.06
CA ILE A 239 21.09 10.93 -24.38
C ILE A 239 21.27 10.82 -25.89
N GLU A 240 21.66 11.91 -26.52
CA GLU A 240 21.91 11.99 -27.95
C GLU A 240 23.40 12.19 -28.22
N GLY A 241 23.95 11.34 -29.05
CA GLY A 241 25.29 11.37 -29.57
C GLY A 241 25.31 11.32 -31.11
N PHE A 242 26.24 10.59 -31.68
CA PHE A 242 26.35 10.43 -33.12
C PHE A 242 26.69 8.99 -33.51
N ALA A 243 25.73 8.32 -34.19
CA ALA A 243 25.93 6.96 -34.66
C ALA A 243 26.91 6.93 -35.82
N ASN A 244 27.97 6.12 -35.70
CA ASN A 244 28.95 5.97 -36.74
C ASN A 244 29.58 4.57 -36.72
N HIS A 245 30.38 4.23 -37.71
CA HIS A 245 31.03 2.93 -37.81
C HIS A 245 31.99 2.68 -36.65
N ALA A 246 31.78 1.64 -35.86
CA ALA A 246 32.54 1.39 -34.63
C ALA A 246 34.01 1.02 -34.87
N GLY A 247 34.34 0.45 -36.03
CA GLY A 247 35.74 0.05 -36.37
C GLY A 247 36.56 1.15 -36.99
N THR A 248 35.95 2.11 -37.68
CA THR A 248 36.69 3.14 -38.43
C THR A 248 36.70 4.54 -37.77
N THR A 249 35.87 4.71 -36.70
CA THR A 249 35.83 5.98 -35.95
C THR A 249 36.85 5.94 -34.81
N PRO A 250 37.88 6.78 -34.80
CA PRO A 250 38.85 6.89 -33.69
C PRO A 250 38.16 7.19 -32.36
N MET A 251 38.75 6.75 -31.25
CA MET A 251 38.14 6.88 -29.91
C MET A 251 37.90 8.34 -29.48
N ASP A 252 38.79 9.24 -29.88
CA ASP A 252 38.73 10.68 -29.58
C ASP A 252 37.75 11.47 -30.46
N GLN A 253 37.16 10.82 -31.48
CA GLN A 253 36.16 11.41 -32.37
C GLN A 253 34.75 10.87 -32.16
N ARG A 254 34.53 10.12 -31.08
CA ARG A 254 33.24 9.47 -30.79
C ARG A 254 32.36 10.35 -29.93
N HIS A 255 31.10 10.45 -30.31
CA HIS A 255 30.01 11.03 -29.50
C HIS A 255 29.11 9.87 -29.06
N ASP A 256 29.62 9.01 -28.19
CA ASP A 256 28.97 7.74 -27.79
C ASP A 256 27.94 7.97 -26.74
N ALA A 257 26.65 7.83 -27.13
CA ALA A 257 25.52 8.01 -26.22
C ALA A 257 25.47 6.93 -25.14
N LEU A 258 25.90 5.69 -25.44
CA LEU A 258 25.87 4.59 -24.46
C LEU A 258 26.97 4.75 -23.41
N LEU A 259 28.14 5.18 -23.79
CA LEU A 259 29.20 5.52 -22.82
C LEU A 259 28.75 6.65 -21.89
N SER A 260 28.06 7.66 -22.44
CA SER A 260 27.53 8.78 -21.66
C SER A 260 26.43 8.30 -20.69
N ALA A 261 25.55 7.38 -21.12
CA ALA A 261 24.53 6.75 -20.26
C ALA A 261 25.17 5.95 -19.12
N ALA A 262 26.20 5.13 -19.40
CA ALA A 262 26.92 4.38 -18.38
C ALA A 262 27.53 5.28 -17.30
N ARG A 263 28.15 6.40 -17.71
CA ARG A 263 28.70 7.42 -16.79
C ARG A 263 27.61 8.10 -15.96
N LEU A 264 26.44 8.38 -16.56
CA LEU A 264 25.29 8.92 -15.82
C LEU A 264 24.79 7.94 -14.77
N ILE A 265 24.63 6.64 -15.09
CA ILE A 265 24.18 5.62 -14.17
C ILE A 265 25.10 5.53 -12.95
N GLU A 266 26.42 5.52 -13.19
CA GLU A 266 27.41 5.55 -12.10
C GLU A 266 27.28 6.84 -11.27
N LYS A 267 27.08 7.98 -11.94
CA LYS A 267 26.95 9.28 -11.28
C LYS A 267 25.66 9.37 -10.43
N VAL A 268 24.54 8.81 -10.88
CA VAL A 268 23.31 8.69 -10.07
C VAL A 268 23.60 7.95 -8.77
N ASN A 269 24.26 6.79 -8.85
CA ASN A 269 24.62 6.03 -7.65
C ASN A 269 25.54 6.86 -6.71
N GLN A 270 26.56 7.51 -7.23
CA GLN A 270 27.49 8.35 -6.45
C GLN A 270 26.76 9.51 -5.75
N ILE A 271 25.86 10.21 -6.44
CA ILE A 271 25.10 11.34 -5.89
C ILE A 271 24.17 10.86 -4.78
N VAL A 272 23.39 9.80 -5.04
CA VAL A 272 22.40 9.28 -4.07
C VAL A 272 23.07 8.72 -2.82
N THR A 273 24.16 7.95 -2.96
CA THR A 273 24.90 7.38 -1.82
C THR A 273 25.80 8.40 -1.12
N GLY A 274 26.15 9.50 -1.77
CA GLY A 274 26.97 10.58 -1.22
C GLY A 274 26.24 11.47 -0.20
N VAL A 275 24.92 11.36 -0.07
CA VAL A 275 24.11 12.11 0.88
C VAL A 275 23.62 11.18 2.00
N PRO A 276 23.79 11.54 3.29
CA PRO A 276 23.28 10.74 4.40
C PRO A 276 21.77 10.56 4.37
N GLY A 277 21.28 9.38 4.71
CA GLY A 277 19.86 9.09 4.83
C GLY A 277 19.46 7.73 4.27
N ARG A 278 18.17 7.59 3.95
CA ARG A 278 17.56 6.34 3.45
C ARG A 278 16.98 6.48 2.04
N GLN A 279 17.30 7.57 1.35
CA GLN A 279 16.92 7.78 -0.03
C GLN A 279 17.45 6.66 -0.92
N VAL A 280 16.70 6.34 -1.97
CA VAL A 280 17.14 5.42 -3.00
C VAL A 280 17.04 6.09 -4.38
N GLY A 281 17.93 5.69 -5.30
CA GLY A 281 17.92 6.15 -6.69
C GLY A 281 18.29 5.01 -7.60
N THR A 282 17.51 4.81 -8.64
CA THR A 282 17.60 3.67 -9.54
C THR A 282 17.52 4.13 -10.99
N VAL A 283 18.37 3.56 -11.85
CA VAL A 283 18.15 3.56 -13.29
C VAL A 283 17.64 2.16 -13.65
N GLY A 284 16.33 2.06 -13.82
CA GLY A 284 15.63 0.76 -13.86
C GLY A 284 15.60 0.10 -15.25
N TRP A 285 15.79 0.88 -16.33
CA TRP A 285 15.80 0.37 -17.68
C TRP A 285 16.64 1.25 -18.62
N ILE A 286 17.06 0.65 -19.74
CA ILE A 286 17.86 1.30 -20.77
C ILE A 286 17.41 0.81 -22.17
N LYS A 287 17.25 1.75 -23.11
CA LYS A 287 17.02 1.49 -24.52
C LYS A 287 18.14 2.11 -25.35
N VAL A 288 18.74 1.33 -26.24
CA VAL A 288 19.91 1.73 -27.04
C VAL A 288 19.56 1.67 -28.51
N GLU A 289 19.90 2.73 -29.27
CA GLU A 289 19.68 2.80 -30.71
C GLU A 289 21.00 3.14 -31.44
N PRO A 290 21.34 2.37 -32.50
CA PRO A 290 20.62 1.25 -33.11
C PRO A 290 20.84 -0.11 -32.44
N GLY A 291 21.70 -0.24 -31.42
CA GLY A 291 21.91 -1.49 -30.69
C GLY A 291 22.64 -2.57 -31.50
N ALA A 292 23.67 -2.21 -32.25
CA ALA A 292 24.44 -3.09 -33.10
C ALA A 292 25.93 -3.09 -32.72
N TYR A 293 26.60 -4.25 -32.81
CA TYR A 293 28.01 -4.39 -32.41
C TYR A 293 29.01 -3.49 -33.20
N ASN A 294 28.67 -3.17 -34.43
CA ASN A 294 29.53 -2.45 -35.35
C ASN A 294 29.14 -0.98 -35.55
N VAL A 295 28.23 -0.46 -34.71
CA VAL A 295 27.76 0.94 -34.76
C VAL A 295 27.88 1.56 -33.38
N ILE A 296 28.50 2.76 -33.31
CA ILE A 296 28.54 3.60 -32.10
C ILE A 296 27.09 4.03 -31.80
N PRO A 297 26.56 3.80 -30.61
CA PRO A 297 25.19 4.21 -30.27
C PRO A 297 24.98 5.72 -30.37
N GLY A 298 24.01 6.12 -31.21
CA GLY A 298 23.67 7.53 -31.43
C GLY A 298 22.61 8.07 -30.48
N LYS A 299 21.80 7.18 -29.90
CA LYS A 299 20.77 7.56 -28.95
C LYS A 299 20.58 6.50 -27.87
N VAL A 300 20.41 6.94 -26.62
CA VAL A 300 20.06 6.09 -25.49
C VAL A 300 18.95 6.78 -24.70
N VAL A 301 18.00 6.01 -24.18
CA VAL A 301 17.02 6.47 -23.20
C VAL A 301 17.14 5.60 -21.95
N VAL A 302 17.15 6.22 -20.78
CA VAL A 302 17.14 5.53 -19.48
C VAL A 302 16.03 6.06 -18.61
N GLY A 303 15.43 5.18 -17.78
CA GLY A 303 14.42 5.55 -16.79
C GLY A 303 15.06 5.76 -15.42
N LEU A 304 14.96 6.98 -14.89
CA LEU A 304 15.46 7.39 -13.58
C LEU A 304 14.29 7.42 -12.57
N GLU A 305 14.53 6.83 -11.39
CA GLU A 305 13.63 6.89 -10.25
C GLU A 305 14.40 7.33 -8.99
N LEU A 306 13.79 8.22 -8.19
CA LEU A 306 14.28 8.63 -6.88
C LEU A 306 13.16 8.50 -5.86
N ARG A 307 13.46 8.02 -4.63
CA ARG A 307 12.50 7.90 -3.52
C ARG A 307 13.11 8.40 -2.21
N ASP A 308 12.31 9.14 -1.44
CA ASP A 308 12.60 9.53 -0.04
C ASP A 308 11.28 9.99 0.63
N LEU A 309 11.27 10.07 1.97
CA LEU A 309 10.19 10.72 2.74
C LEU A 309 10.23 12.26 2.65
N ASP A 310 11.36 12.82 2.27
CA ASP A 310 11.55 14.27 2.08
C ASP A 310 11.58 14.60 0.59
N GLU A 311 10.50 15.22 0.11
CA GLU A 311 10.36 15.64 -1.27
C GLU A 311 11.44 16.62 -1.70
N LYS A 312 11.79 17.59 -0.84
CA LYS A 312 12.83 18.57 -1.16
C LYS A 312 14.17 17.90 -1.38
N LYS A 313 14.41 16.82 -0.65
CA LYS A 313 15.67 16.07 -0.77
C LYS A 313 15.75 15.33 -2.10
N PHE A 314 14.75 14.56 -2.50
CA PHE A 314 14.82 13.83 -3.77
C PHE A 314 14.75 14.77 -4.98
N VAL A 315 14.00 15.89 -4.90
CA VAL A 315 14.03 16.94 -5.93
C VAL A 315 15.43 17.56 -6.01
N GLY A 316 16.08 17.84 -4.86
CA GLY A 316 17.45 18.35 -4.82
C GLY A 316 18.47 17.36 -5.41
N LEU A 317 18.29 16.04 -5.19
CA LEU A 317 19.10 15.01 -5.82
C LEU A 317 18.91 14.97 -7.35
N PHE A 318 17.65 15.11 -7.80
CA PHE A 318 17.33 15.18 -9.23
C PHE A 318 18.04 16.35 -9.91
N GLU A 319 18.04 17.55 -9.30
CA GLU A 319 18.75 18.71 -9.86
C GLU A 319 20.28 18.51 -9.88
N GLN A 320 20.86 17.84 -8.88
CA GLN A 320 22.28 17.47 -8.89
C GLN A 320 22.59 16.49 -10.04
N ILE A 321 21.71 15.53 -10.30
CA ILE A 321 21.86 14.59 -11.41
C ILE A 321 21.77 15.32 -12.75
N ARG A 322 20.84 16.27 -12.90
CA ARG A 322 20.72 17.11 -14.11
C ARG A 322 22.01 17.92 -14.37
N ALA A 323 22.53 18.56 -13.34
CA ALA A 323 23.79 19.32 -13.45
C ALA A 323 24.98 18.42 -13.85
N ALA A 324 25.08 17.23 -13.24
CA ALA A 324 26.10 16.25 -13.58
C ALA A 324 25.97 15.75 -15.04
N ALA A 325 24.73 15.57 -15.53
CA ALA A 325 24.46 15.18 -16.91
C ALA A 325 24.93 16.26 -17.91
N GLU A 326 24.73 17.54 -17.60
CA GLU A 326 25.23 18.64 -18.43
C GLU A 326 26.78 18.61 -18.55
N ASP A 327 27.50 18.36 -17.45
CA ASP A 327 28.95 18.26 -17.46
C ASP A 327 29.45 17.02 -18.21
N LEU A 328 28.75 15.87 -18.06
CA LEU A 328 29.00 14.67 -18.86
C LEU A 328 28.74 14.92 -20.36
N GLY A 329 27.72 15.70 -20.68
CA GLY A 329 27.41 16.10 -22.04
C GLY A 329 28.56 16.88 -22.69
N LYS A 330 29.11 17.86 -21.99
CA LYS A 330 30.30 18.62 -22.43
C LYS A 330 31.52 17.72 -22.62
N LEU A 331 31.77 16.83 -21.65
CA LEU A 331 32.92 15.92 -21.67
C LEU A 331 32.85 14.92 -22.83
N ASN A 332 31.68 14.38 -23.13
CA ASN A 332 31.51 13.33 -24.11
C ASN A 332 30.99 13.82 -25.46
N GLN A 333 30.79 15.14 -25.61
CA GLN A 333 30.15 15.76 -26.77
C GLN A 333 28.81 15.12 -27.12
N THR A 334 27.97 14.88 -26.08
CA THR A 334 26.62 14.35 -26.17
C THR A 334 25.63 15.32 -25.55
N ARG A 335 24.34 15.19 -25.87
CA ARG A 335 23.28 16.02 -25.33
C ARG A 335 22.35 15.20 -24.45
N PHE A 336 22.10 15.70 -23.24
CA PHE A 336 21.12 15.13 -22.32
C PHE A 336 19.84 15.96 -22.31
N SER A 337 18.71 15.29 -22.30
CA SER A 337 17.39 15.90 -22.09
C SER A 337 16.58 15.04 -21.14
N PHE A 338 15.84 15.69 -20.23
CA PHE A 338 15.01 15.05 -19.24
C PHE A 338 13.55 15.35 -19.58
N THR A 339 12.66 14.34 -19.42
CA THR A 339 11.24 14.62 -19.37
C THR A 339 10.91 15.40 -18.10
N ASP A 340 9.81 16.16 -18.10
CA ASP A 340 9.30 16.74 -16.87
C ASP A 340 9.07 15.63 -15.84
N PRO A 341 9.55 15.80 -14.59
CA PRO A 341 9.43 14.74 -13.59
C PRO A 341 7.96 14.52 -13.19
N VAL A 342 7.57 13.25 -13.11
CA VAL A 342 6.31 12.84 -12.49
C VAL A 342 6.59 12.56 -11.03
N ILE A 343 5.85 13.23 -10.13
CA ILE A 343 6.05 13.13 -8.69
C ILE A 343 4.80 12.57 -8.02
N SER A 344 4.96 11.46 -7.30
CA SER A 344 4.06 11.02 -6.25
C SER A 344 4.55 11.59 -4.92
N HIS A 345 3.71 12.39 -4.25
CA HIS A 345 4.12 13.07 -3.03
C HIS A 345 4.22 12.12 -1.84
N PRO A 346 5.22 12.29 -0.95
CA PRO A 346 5.34 11.47 0.25
C PRO A 346 4.18 11.78 1.22
N ALA A 347 3.79 10.77 2.01
CA ALA A 347 2.82 10.94 3.08
C ALA A 347 3.41 10.49 4.42
N LEU A 348 3.49 11.39 5.39
CA LEU A 348 3.89 11.06 6.75
C LEU A 348 2.70 10.48 7.52
N THR A 349 2.91 9.44 8.30
CA THR A 349 1.90 8.91 9.20
C THR A 349 1.81 9.80 10.47
N ASP A 350 0.65 9.77 11.13
CA ASP A 350 0.43 10.57 12.34
C ASP A 350 1.29 10.09 13.50
N LYS A 351 1.99 11.01 14.18
CA LYS A 351 2.89 10.69 15.30
C LYS A 351 2.16 10.07 16.49
N GLY A 352 0.92 10.46 16.75
CA GLY A 352 0.08 9.86 17.79
C GLY A 352 -0.31 8.43 17.43
N PHE A 353 -0.55 8.16 16.14
CA PHE A 353 -0.84 6.81 15.64
C PHE A 353 0.40 5.92 15.65
N GLN A 354 1.58 6.46 15.26
CA GLN A 354 2.84 5.72 15.41
C GLN A 354 3.04 5.27 16.85
N LYS A 355 2.88 6.22 17.80
CA LYS A 355 3.01 5.90 19.23
C LYS A 355 1.95 4.90 19.69
N LEU A 356 0.71 5.02 19.23
CA LEU A 356 -0.37 4.11 19.59
C LEU A 356 -0.09 2.68 19.11
N ILE A 357 0.39 2.52 17.88
CA ILE A 357 0.78 1.22 17.30
C ILE A 357 1.97 0.63 18.08
N ASP A 358 3.01 1.43 18.36
CA ASP A 358 4.19 0.99 19.12
C ASP A 358 3.81 0.52 20.54
N ASP A 359 3.08 1.34 21.29
CA ASP A 359 2.62 1.02 22.64
C ASP A 359 1.76 -0.26 22.63
N THR A 360 0.87 -0.39 21.65
CA THR A 360 0.00 -1.56 21.49
C THR A 360 0.81 -2.82 21.20
N ALA A 361 1.72 -2.78 20.23
CA ALA A 361 2.57 -3.92 19.89
C ALA A 361 3.42 -4.36 21.07
N ARG A 362 4.03 -3.42 21.79
CA ARG A 362 4.83 -3.71 23.01
C ARG A 362 3.98 -4.29 24.13
N SER A 363 2.75 -3.82 24.31
CA SER A 363 1.83 -4.38 25.33
C SER A 363 1.44 -5.83 25.05
N LEU A 364 1.54 -6.25 23.78
CA LEU A 364 1.35 -7.62 23.32
C LEU A 364 2.64 -8.47 23.42
N GLY A 365 3.77 -7.88 23.83
CA GLY A 365 5.05 -8.54 23.94
C GLY A 365 5.87 -8.56 22.64
N PHE A 366 5.48 -7.78 21.63
CA PHE A 366 6.16 -7.75 20.34
C PHE A 366 7.26 -6.69 20.29
N SER A 367 8.36 -7.03 19.61
CA SER A 367 9.40 -6.07 19.25
C SER A 367 8.90 -5.18 18.10
N THR A 368 9.36 -3.91 18.11
CA THR A 368 8.93 -2.91 17.14
C THR A 368 10.11 -2.18 16.51
N LYS A 369 9.94 -1.71 15.29
CA LYS A 369 10.89 -0.83 14.59
C LYS A 369 10.13 0.26 13.84
N VAL A 370 10.54 1.51 14.05
CA VAL A 370 10.06 2.64 13.24
C VAL A 370 10.81 2.64 11.91
N MET A 371 10.09 2.66 10.80
CA MET A 371 10.65 2.55 9.46
C MET A 371 9.75 3.19 8.42
N PRO A 372 10.29 3.63 7.26
CA PRO A 372 9.45 4.10 6.15
C PRO A 372 8.86 2.92 5.38
N SER A 373 7.79 3.16 4.64
CA SER A 373 7.45 2.34 3.48
C SER A 373 8.23 2.81 2.27
N GLY A 374 8.93 1.91 1.61
CA GLY A 374 9.57 2.15 0.32
C GLY A 374 8.63 1.98 -0.88
N ALA A 375 7.43 1.44 -0.66
CA ALA A 375 6.36 1.26 -1.64
C ALA A 375 5.25 2.28 -1.43
N GLY A 376 4.43 2.56 -2.48
CA GLY A 376 3.18 3.29 -2.35
C GLY A 376 2.12 2.45 -1.65
N HIS A 377 1.11 3.08 -1.05
CA HIS A 377 -0.02 2.42 -0.39
C HIS A 377 -1.25 3.30 -0.42
N ASP A 378 -2.43 2.71 -0.23
CA ASP A 378 -3.68 3.45 -0.10
C ASP A 378 -3.64 4.49 1.02
N ALA A 379 -2.94 4.19 2.12
CA ALA A 379 -2.71 5.13 3.23
C ALA A 379 -2.07 6.45 2.78
N GLN A 380 -1.31 6.48 1.69
CA GLN A 380 -0.70 7.70 1.13
C GLN A 380 -1.77 8.70 0.67
N GLU A 381 -2.80 8.20 0.02
CA GLU A 381 -3.90 9.02 -0.47
C GLU A 381 -4.89 9.38 0.65
N ILE A 382 -5.16 8.43 1.56
CA ILE A 382 -6.04 8.67 2.71
C ILE A 382 -5.46 9.69 3.70
N ALA A 383 -4.13 9.85 3.73
CA ALA A 383 -3.48 10.91 4.52
C ALA A 383 -3.95 12.33 4.15
N ARG A 384 -4.53 12.53 2.97
CA ARG A 384 -5.12 13.81 2.53
C ARG A 384 -6.45 14.14 3.22
N ILE A 385 -7.15 13.12 3.71
CA ILE A 385 -8.49 13.27 4.31
C ILE A 385 -8.50 13.08 5.83
N GLY A 386 -7.44 12.51 6.40
CA GLY A 386 -7.32 12.36 7.85
C GLY A 386 -6.00 11.72 8.29
N PRO A 387 -5.78 11.59 9.60
CA PRO A 387 -4.57 10.97 10.12
C PRO A 387 -4.52 9.49 9.77
N VAL A 388 -3.33 8.99 9.39
CA VAL A 388 -3.09 7.59 9.01
C VAL A 388 -2.01 6.95 9.86
N GLY A 389 -2.11 5.65 10.07
CA GLY A 389 -1.09 4.79 10.66
C GLY A 389 -0.98 3.48 9.90
N MET A 390 0.24 2.95 9.75
CA MET A 390 0.46 1.66 9.10
C MET A 390 1.29 0.75 9.97
N ILE A 391 0.97 -0.53 9.89
CA ILE A 391 1.57 -1.64 10.63
C ILE A 391 2.20 -2.59 9.62
N PHE A 392 3.51 -2.81 9.71
CA PHE A 392 4.18 -3.81 8.88
C PHE A 392 4.44 -5.11 9.63
N ILE A 393 4.35 -6.21 8.89
CA ILE A 393 4.79 -7.54 9.31
C ILE A 393 5.93 -8.03 8.40
N PRO A 394 6.79 -8.95 8.86
CA PRO A 394 7.92 -9.46 8.08
C PRO A 394 7.51 -10.12 6.76
N SER A 395 8.24 -9.78 5.69
CA SER A 395 8.23 -10.49 4.40
C SER A 395 9.47 -11.39 4.33
N ILE A 396 9.27 -12.68 4.10
CA ILE A 396 10.34 -13.68 4.11
C ILE A 396 11.23 -13.51 2.88
N GLY A 397 12.53 -13.36 3.11
CA GLY A 397 13.50 -13.04 2.06
C GLY A 397 13.34 -11.62 1.50
N GLY A 398 12.44 -10.80 2.05
CA GLY A 398 12.11 -9.47 1.49
C GLY A 398 11.46 -9.55 0.12
N ILE A 399 10.82 -10.68 -0.21
CA ILE A 399 10.22 -10.93 -1.52
C ILE A 399 8.79 -10.40 -1.52
N SER A 400 8.45 -9.57 -2.51
CA SER A 400 7.10 -9.16 -2.87
C SER A 400 6.96 -9.06 -4.38
N HIS A 401 5.73 -8.87 -4.90
CA HIS A 401 5.41 -8.85 -6.34
C HIS A 401 5.93 -10.10 -7.07
N SER A 402 5.80 -11.25 -6.42
CA SER A 402 6.37 -12.52 -6.89
C SER A 402 5.55 -13.70 -6.38
N PRO A 403 5.46 -14.80 -7.14
CA PRO A 403 4.88 -16.06 -6.65
C PRO A 403 5.55 -16.63 -5.40
N LYS A 404 6.76 -16.16 -5.06
CA LYS A 404 7.53 -16.58 -3.88
C LYS A 404 7.29 -15.72 -2.65
N GLU A 405 6.42 -14.72 -2.74
CA GLU A 405 6.05 -13.86 -1.62
C GLU A 405 5.46 -14.70 -0.48
N PHE A 406 5.93 -14.44 0.72
CA PHE A 406 5.49 -15.20 1.89
C PHE A 406 5.68 -14.39 3.17
N SER A 407 4.64 -14.40 4.02
CA SER A 407 4.70 -14.00 5.42
C SER A 407 4.29 -15.20 6.30
N ARG A 408 5.00 -15.42 7.42
CA ARG A 408 4.69 -16.55 8.30
C ARG A 408 3.30 -16.38 8.91
N PRO A 409 2.55 -17.48 9.12
CA PRO A 409 1.26 -17.45 9.81
C PRO A 409 1.29 -16.67 11.13
N GLN A 410 2.34 -16.84 11.92
CA GLN A 410 2.50 -16.14 13.18
C GLN A 410 2.68 -14.63 13.01
N ASP A 411 3.37 -14.18 11.95
CA ASP A 411 3.57 -12.75 11.68
C ASP A 411 2.25 -12.10 11.27
N VAL A 412 1.44 -12.79 10.46
CA VAL A 412 0.07 -12.36 10.11
C VAL A 412 -0.81 -12.24 11.36
N GLU A 413 -0.80 -13.25 12.23
CA GLU A 413 -1.52 -13.22 13.50
C GLU A 413 -1.08 -12.05 14.39
N ASN A 414 0.23 -11.83 14.50
CA ASN A 414 0.79 -10.74 15.30
C ASN A 414 0.29 -9.38 14.78
N GLY A 415 0.40 -9.14 13.47
CA GLY A 415 -0.06 -7.89 12.84
C GLY A 415 -1.57 -7.67 13.02
N ALA A 416 -2.38 -8.68 12.78
CA ALA A 416 -3.83 -8.60 12.94
C ALA A 416 -4.25 -8.33 14.41
N ASN A 417 -3.53 -8.91 15.39
CA ASN A 417 -3.75 -8.60 16.80
C ASN A 417 -3.34 -7.16 17.15
N VAL A 418 -2.23 -6.66 16.58
CA VAL A 418 -1.84 -5.25 16.75
C VAL A 418 -2.89 -4.34 16.16
N LEU A 419 -3.42 -4.62 14.96
CA LEU A 419 -4.49 -3.84 14.34
C LEU A 419 -5.75 -3.81 15.22
N LEU A 420 -6.23 -4.98 15.68
CA LEU A 420 -7.39 -5.09 16.59
C LEU A 420 -7.18 -4.25 17.86
N GLN A 421 -6.06 -4.42 18.53
CA GLN A 421 -5.78 -3.74 19.80
C GLN A 421 -5.56 -2.23 19.60
N THR A 422 -5.00 -1.82 18.44
CA THR A 422 -4.87 -0.41 18.06
C THR A 422 -6.25 0.24 17.88
N VAL A 423 -7.18 -0.42 17.18
CA VAL A 423 -8.58 0.02 17.04
C VAL A 423 -9.23 0.18 18.41
N LEU A 424 -9.11 -0.82 19.29
CA LEU A 424 -9.70 -0.80 20.64
C LEU A 424 -9.07 0.29 21.54
N ALA A 425 -7.77 0.54 21.39
CA ALA A 425 -7.07 1.56 22.17
C ALA A 425 -7.37 2.98 21.66
N PHE A 426 -7.53 3.12 20.34
CA PHE A 426 -7.96 4.39 19.73
C PHE A 426 -9.35 4.79 20.20
N ASP A 427 -10.29 3.88 20.15
CA ASP A 427 -11.70 4.14 20.48
C ASP A 427 -11.96 4.55 21.94
N LYS A 428 -10.99 4.35 22.83
CA LYS A 428 -11.06 4.77 24.24
C LYS A 428 -10.65 6.24 24.48
N LYS A 429 -9.98 6.84 23.51
CA LYS A 429 -9.52 8.24 23.60
C LYS A 429 -10.66 9.20 23.26
#